data_65bd7736d12f2cbfe49c11ed36ab3458
#
_entry.id   65bd7736d12f2cbfe49c11ed36ab3458
#
_cell.length_a   1.000
_cell.length_b   1.000
_cell.length_c   1.000
_cell.angle_alpha   90.00
_cell.angle_beta   90.00
_cell.angle_gamma   90.00
#
_symmetry.space_group_name_H-M   'P 1'
#
loop_
_entity.id
_entity.type
_entity.pdbx_description
1 polymer ?
#
loop_
_entity_poly.entity_id
_entity_poly.type
_entity_poly.pdbx_seq_one_letter_code
_entity_poly.pdbx_strand_id
1 'polypeptide(L)'
;MTIFKENIVDTSLIGPILTALLAAAGFYCKFWFTRYQASRDQAQKVSRAIEDVLSKMAALFGQKKPARILREEFSAVIAPLHQEMRILDDMTSRLPLKWLQREQRHVLYHARWLQRYLDSRRGGSDGDFFLLLHDVGNRLI
;
A
#
# COMPACT_ATOMS: atom_id res chain seq x y z
N MET A 1 -15.20 -35.07 47.46
CA MET A 1 -14.52 -36.00 46.53
C MET A 1 -15.09 -36.04 45.13
N THR A 2 -16.32 -35.64 44.92
CA THR A 2 -16.91 -35.44 43.58
C THR A 2 -16.20 -34.38 42.73
N ILE A 3 -15.61 -33.35 43.34
CA ILE A 3 -14.86 -32.28 42.66
C ILE A 3 -13.59 -32.81 42.01
N PHE A 4 -12.90 -33.79 42.62
CA PHE A 4 -11.71 -34.40 42.04
C PHE A 4 -11.99 -35.29 40.83
N LYS A 5 -13.13 -35.95 40.76
CA LYS A 5 -13.54 -36.73 39.59
C LYS A 5 -13.89 -35.86 38.39
N GLU A 6 -14.57 -34.75 38.64
CA GLU A 6 -14.90 -33.78 37.59
C GLU A 6 -13.61 -33.13 37.00
N ASN A 7 -12.66 -32.77 37.86
CA ASN A 7 -11.38 -32.23 37.41
C ASN A 7 -10.55 -33.24 36.56
N ILE A 8 -10.61 -34.53 36.88
CA ILE A 8 -9.91 -35.57 36.11
C ILE A 8 -10.57 -35.79 34.75
N VAL A 9 -11.90 -35.75 34.69
CA VAL A 9 -12.66 -35.85 33.44
C VAL A 9 -12.35 -34.61 32.54
N ASP A 10 -12.37 -33.43 33.15
CA ASP A 10 -12.00 -32.16 32.44
C ASP A 10 -10.56 -32.21 31.96
N THR A 11 -9.62 -32.76 32.73
CA THR A 11 -8.22 -32.89 32.37
C THR A 11 -8.02 -33.83 31.17
N SER A 12 -8.82 -34.87 30.99
CA SER A 12 -8.75 -35.77 29.85
C SER A 12 -9.24 -35.14 28.55
N LEU A 13 -10.12 -34.13 28.64
CA LEU A 13 -10.64 -33.36 27.51
C LEU A 13 -9.77 -32.11 27.18
N ILE A 14 -9.00 -31.61 28.15
CA ILE A 14 -8.18 -30.42 28.02
C ILE A 14 -7.08 -30.63 26.96
N GLY A 15 -6.45 -31.81 26.90
CA GLY A 15 -5.39 -32.12 25.93
C GLY A 15 -5.87 -31.96 24.47
N PRO A 16 -6.91 -32.68 24.02
CA PRO A 16 -7.47 -32.53 22.68
C PRO A 16 -7.99 -31.13 22.37
N ILE A 17 -8.68 -30.50 23.32
CA ILE A 17 -9.19 -29.13 23.16
C ILE A 17 -8.04 -28.14 23.01
N LEU A 18 -7.02 -28.24 23.85
CA LEU A 18 -5.84 -27.38 23.80
C LEU A 18 -5.10 -27.54 22.46
N THR A 19 -4.94 -28.79 21.99
CA THR A 19 -4.32 -29.08 20.69
C THR A 19 -5.12 -28.46 19.55
N ALA A 20 -6.45 -28.59 19.57
CA ALA A 20 -7.33 -28.00 18.57
C ALA A 20 -7.27 -26.47 18.59
N LEU A 21 -7.23 -25.86 19.78
CA LEU A 21 -7.11 -24.40 19.92
C LEU A 21 -5.74 -23.90 19.43
N LEU A 22 -4.65 -24.61 19.72
CA LEU A 22 -3.31 -24.26 19.23
C LEU A 22 -3.21 -24.42 17.71
N ALA A 23 -3.79 -25.46 17.13
CA ALA A 23 -3.85 -25.65 15.69
C ALA A 23 -4.65 -24.53 15.01
N ALA A 24 -5.82 -24.19 15.57
CA ALA A 24 -6.66 -23.09 15.08
C ALA A 24 -5.93 -21.73 15.18
N ALA A 25 -5.27 -21.47 16.32
CA ALA A 25 -4.48 -20.25 16.52
C ALA A 25 -3.32 -20.17 15.55
N GLY A 26 -2.58 -21.25 15.32
CA GLY A 26 -1.48 -21.32 14.36
C GLY A 26 -1.97 -21.08 12.93
N PHE A 27 -3.10 -21.68 12.54
CA PHE A 27 -3.70 -21.46 11.23
C PHE A 27 -4.19 -20.01 11.04
N TYR A 28 -4.81 -19.46 12.07
CA TYR A 28 -5.25 -18.06 12.09
C TYR A 28 -4.06 -17.09 11.98
N CYS A 29 -3.01 -17.30 12.76
CA CYS A 29 -1.78 -16.51 12.68
C CYS A 29 -1.12 -16.60 11.31
N LYS A 30 -1.04 -17.80 10.73
CA LYS A 30 -0.50 -18.01 9.38
C LYS A 30 -1.32 -17.27 8.32
N PHE A 31 -2.64 -17.34 8.42
CA PHE A 31 -3.55 -16.66 7.52
C PHE A 31 -3.35 -15.13 7.53
N TRP A 32 -3.28 -14.52 8.72
CA TRP A 32 -3.06 -13.10 8.88
C TRP A 32 -1.64 -12.67 8.52
N PHE A 33 -0.66 -13.50 8.83
CA PHE A 33 0.73 -13.25 8.44
C PHE A 33 0.89 -13.23 6.93
N THR A 34 0.27 -14.16 6.22
CA THR A 34 0.27 -14.18 4.75
C THR A 34 -0.37 -12.92 4.18
N ARG A 35 -1.50 -12.49 4.75
CA ARG A 35 -2.16 -11.23 4.35
C ARG A 35 -1.31 -10.00 4.66
N TYR A 36 -0.67 -9.98 5.80
CA TYR A 36 0.25 -8.91 6.16
C TYR A 36 1.43 -8.82 5.19
N GLN A 37 2.05 -9.94 4.87
CA GLN A 37 3.13 -9.98 3.87
C GLN A 37 2.65 -9.52 2.49
N ALA A 38 1.49 -9.95 2.06
CA ALA A 38 0.91 -9.52 0.79
C ALA A 38 0.69 -8.01 0.76
N SER A 39 0.17 -7.42 1.83
CA SER A 39 0.00 -5.96 1.95
C SER A 39 1.32 -5.21 1.97
N ARG A 40 2.33 -5.78 2.60
CA ARG A 40 3.69 -5.22 2.63
C ARG A 40 4.36 -5.24 1.27
N ASP A 41 4.22 -6.35 0.53
CA ASP A 41 4.71 -6.46 -0.84
C ASP A 41 4.00 -5.47 -1.75
N GLN A 42 2.70 -5.28 -1.56
CA GLN A 42 1.93 -4.28 -2.30
C GLN A 42 2.38 -2.86 -1.97
N ALA A 43 2.71 -2.57 -0.70
CA ALA A 43 3.28 -1.28 -0.31
C ALA A 43 4.62 -1.01 -1.01
N GLN A 44 5.45 -2.02 -1.17
CA GLN A 44 6.70 -1.90 -1.95
C GLN A 44 6.42 -1.63 -3.44
N LYS A 45 5.40 -2.26 -4.01
CA LYS A 45 4.98 -1.98 -5.40
C LYS A 45 4.51 -0.54 -5.56
N VAL A 46 3.75 -0.01 -4.60
CA VAL A 46 3.34 1.40 -4.60
C VAL A 46 4.55 2.32 -4.50
N SER A 47 5.50 2.03 -3.64
CA SER A 47 6.75 2.82 -3.53
C SER A 47 7.53 2.83 -4.83
N ARG A 48 7.68 1.69 -5.49
CA ARG A 48 8.33 1.59 -6.80
C ARG A 48 7.54 2.34 -7.87
N ALA A 49 6.21 2.30 -7.84
CA ALA A 49 5.37 3.04 -8.75
C ALA A 49 5.55 4.55 -8.57
N ILE A 50 5.70 5.03 -7.33
CA ILE A 50 6.01 6.44 -7.04
C ILE A 50 7.36 6.83 -7.66
N GLU A 51 8.39 6.05 -7.44
CA GLU A 51 9.71 6.29 -8.03
C GLU A 51 9.67 6.27 -9.56
N ASP A 52 8.94 5.34 -10.14
CA ASP A 52 8.77 5.23 -11.59
C ASP A 52 8.03 6.45 -12.17
N VAL A 53 6.98 6.91 -11.50
CA VAL A 53 6.25 8.14 -11.88
C VAL A 53 7.19 9.34 -11.85
N LEU A 54 7.94 9.51 -10.77
CA LEU A 54 8.88 10.63 -10.63
C LEU A 54 9.97 10.59 -11.71
N SER A 55 10.52 9.41 -11.98
CA SER A 55 11.55 9.20 -13.01
C SER A 55 11.01 9.51 -14.42
N LYS A 56 9.83 9.03 -14.75
CA LYS A 56 9.19 9.30 -16.06
C LYS A 56 8.82 10.77 -16.23
N MET A 57 8.38 11.43 -15.15
CA MET A 57 8.14 12.88 -15.18
C MET A 57 9.41 13.67 -15.43
N ALA A 58 10.53 13.28 -14.81
CA ALA A 58 11.82 13.90 -15.08
C ALA A 58 12.26 13.70 -16.54
N ALA A 59 12.00 12.53 -17.12
CA ALA A 59 12.25 12.27 -18.53
C ALA A 59 11.37 13.13 -19.45
N LEU A 60 10.11 13.36 -19.09
CA LEU A 60 9.20 14.25 -19.83
C LEU A 60 9.69 15.71 -19.79
N PHE A 61 10.32 16.13 -18.71
CA PHE A 61 10.89 17.47 -18.57
C PHE A 61 11.92 17.79 -19.68
N GLY A 62 12.72 16.80 -20.07
CA GLY A 62 13.73 16.95 -21.12
C GLY A 62 13.18 16.91 -22.55
N GLN A 63 11.90 16.63 -22.75
CA GLN A 63 11.30 16.50 -24.07
C GLN A 63 10.70 17.82 -24.56
N LYS A 64 11.01 18.19 -25.80
CA LYS A 64 10.47 19.38 -26.46
C LYS A 64 9.17 19.03 -27.19
N LYS A 65 8.15 18.65 -26.45
CA LYS A 65 6.83 18.33 -27.01
C LYS A 65 5.79 19.38 -26.61
N PRO A 66 4.67 19.54 -27.38
CA PRO A 66 3.56 20.38 -26.97
C PRO A 66 2.98 19.97 -25.62
N ALA A 67 2.56 20.94 -24.82
CA ALA A 67 2.01 20.69 -23.49
C ALA A 67 0.83 19.68 -23.48
N ARG A 68 0.01 19.69 -24.51
CA ARG A 68 -1.10 18.75 -24.67
C ARG A 68 -0.63 17.29 -24.71
N ILE A 69 0.40 17.01 -25.49
CA ILE A 69 0.98 15.66 -25.63
C ILE A 69 1.63 15.23 -24.31
N LEU A 70 2.35 16.14 -23.67
CA LEU A 70 2.97 15.87 -22.37
C LEU A 70 1.93 15.56 -21.28
N ARG A 71 0.79 16.23 -21.30
CA ARG A 71 -0.31 15.94 -20.36
C ARG A 71 -0.95 14.57 -20.60
N GLU A 72 -1.11 14.16 -21.86
CA GLU A 72 -1.62 12.83 -22.19
C GLU A 72 -0.63 11.74 -21.73
N GLU A 73 0.65 11.90 -22.01
CA GLU A 73 1.70 10.99 -21.54
C GLU A 73 1.78 10.95 -20.01
N PHE A 74 1.65 12.09 -19.35
CA PHE A 74 1.60 12.20 -17.91
C PHE A 74 0.43 11.43 -17.30
N SER A 75 -0.78 11.55 -17.87
CA SER A 75 -1.95 10.80 -17.42
C SER A 75 -1.75 9.30 -17.54
N ALA A 76 -1.11 8.84 -18.62
CA ALA A 76 -0.77 7.44 -18.81
C ALA A 76 0.26 6.93 -17.77
N VAL A 77 1.19 7.78 -17.36
CA VAL A 77 2.21 7.45 -16.35
C VAL A 77 1.59 7.30 -14.96
N ILE A 78 0.58 8.12 -14.63
CA ILE A 78 -0.06 8.09 -13.29
C ILE A 78 -1.06 6.93 -13.13
N ALA A 79 -1.68 6.47 -14.21
CA ALA A 79 -2.72 5.43 -14.13
C ALA A 79 -2.28 4.16 -13.38
N PRO A 80 -1.07 3.59 -13.58
CA PRO A 80 -0.61 2.44 -12.80
C PRO A 80 -0.49 2.73 -11.30
N LEU A 81 -0.07 3.93 -10.90
CA LEU A 81 0.03 4.33 -9.51
C LEU A 81 -1.34 4.33 -8.83
N HIS A 82 -2.36 4.86 -9.49
CA HIS A 82 -3.74 4.83 -9.00
C HIS A 82 -4.24 3.42 -8.72
N GLN A 83 -4.00 2.52 -9.66
CA GLN A 83 -4.42 1.12 -9.54
C GLN A 83 -3.73 0.44 -8.36
N GLU A 84 -2.42 0.58 -8.23
CA GLU A 84 -1.65 0.00 -7.14
C GLU A 84 -2.04 0.57 -5.76
N MET A 85 -2.35 1.87 -5.69
CA MET A 85 -2.85 2.51 -4.47
C MET A 85 -4.21 1.94 -4.04
N ARG A 86 -5.13 1.71 -4.96
CA ARG A 86 -6.44 1.13 -4.66
C ARG A 86 -6.31 -0.28 -4.09
N ILE A 87 -5.44 -1.09 -4.68
CA ILE A 87 -5.17 -2.45 -4.22
C ILE A 87 -4.59 -2.40 -2.80
N LEU A 88 -3.62 -1.52 -2.55
CA LEU A 88 -3.00 -1.38 -1.22
C LEU A 88 -4.02 -0.89 -0.18
N ASP A 89 -4.86 0.07 -0.51
CA ASP A 89 -5.90 0.59 0.38
C ASP A 89 -6.89 -0.51 0.78
N ASP A 90 -7.33 -1.32 -0.16
CA ASP A 90 -8.21 -2.46 0.10
C ASP A 90 -7.54 -3.52 0.99
N MET A 91 -6.31 -3.88 0.70
CA MET A 91 -5.54 -4.84 1.50
C MET A 91 -5.30 -4.32 2.93
N THR A 92 -4.95 -3.05 3.07
CA THR A 92 -4.67 -2.42 4.36
C THR A 92 -5.93 -2.34 5.23
N SER A 93 -7.06 -1.97 4.66
CA SER A 93 -8.33 -1.87 5.38
C SER A 93 -8.82 -3.20 5.96
N ARG A 94 -8.38 -4.32 5.39
CA ARG A 94 -8.73 -5.67 5.85
C ARG A 94 -7.83 -6.22 6.96
N LEU A 95 -6.74 -5.52 7.29
CA LEU A 95 -5.87 -5.94 8.39
C LEU A 95 -6.54 -5.66 9.74
N PRO A 96 -6.49 -6.60 10.71
CA PRO A 96 -7.28 -6.52 11.94
C PRO A 96 -6.76 -5.50 12.95
N LEU A 97 -5.47 -5.18 12.92
CA LEU A 97 -4.82 -4.33 13.90
C LEU A 97 -4.24 -3.07 13.26
N LYS A 98 -4.49 -1.92 13.88
CA LYS A 98 -4.00 -0.62 13.37
C LYS A 98 -2.48 -0.55 13.26
N TRP A 99 -1.75 -1.17 14.17
CA TRP A 99 -0.28 -1.17 14.15
C TRP A 99 0.30 -2.00 12.99
N LEU A 100 -0.42 -3.03 12.51
CA LEU A 100 -0.06 -3.77 11.30
C LEU A 100 -0.28 -2.94 10.03
N GLN A 101 -1.14 -1.94 10.08
CA GLN A 101 -1.46 -1.06 8.96
C GLN A 101 -0.51 0.15 8.86
N ARG A 102 0.35 0.37 9.85
CA ARG A 102 1.13 1.60 9.99
C ARG A 102 2.02 1.90 8.79
N GLU A 103 2.82 0.94 8.37
CA GLU A 103 3.73 1.09 7.22
C GLU A 103 2.96 1.31 5.92
N GLN A 104 1.91 0.54 5.71
CA GLN A 104 1.08 0.62 4.52
C GLN A 104 0.34 1.95 4.44
N ARG A 105 -0.18 2.44 5.56
CA ARG A 105 -0.83 3.75 5.63
C ARG A 105 0.16 4.89 5.38
N HIS A 106 1.39 4.74 5.82
CA HIS A 106 2.44 5.71 5.57
C HIS A 106 2.75 5.83 4.07
N VAL A 107 2.91 4.70 3.40
CA VAL A 107 3.10 4.66 1.94
C VAL A 107 1.88 5.25 1.20
N LEU A 108 0.67 4.89 1.61
CA LEU A 108 -0.57 5.45 1.06
C LEU A 108 -0.67 6.96 1.26
N TYR A 109 -0.27 7.45 2.41
CA TYR A 109 -0.25 8.88 2.70
C TYR A 109 0.67 9.62 1.74
N HIS A 110 1.88 9.15 1.53
CA HIS A 110 2.82 9.74 0.58
C HIS A 110 2.33 9.67 -0.86
N ALA A 111 1.77 8.54 -1.25
CA ALA A 111 1.20 8.36 -2.59
C ALA A 111 0.01 9.30 -2.85
N ARG A 112 -0.89 9.44 -1.87
CA ARG A 112 -2.03 10.38 -1.94
C ARG A 112 -1.57 11.83 -1.97
N TRP A 113 -0.56 12.16 -1.19
CA TRP A 113 0.01 13.51 -1.21
C TRP A 113 0.59 13.84 -2.58
N LEU A 114 1.40 12.94 -3.14
CA LEU A 114 1.95 13.10 -4.49
C LEU A 114 0.84 13.26 -5.52
N GLN A 115 -0.17 12.40 -5.47
CA GLN A 115 -1.32 12.45 -6.37
C GLN A 115 -2.05 13.80 -6.30
N ARG A 116 -2.36 14.28 -5.10
CA ARG A 116 -3.02 15.58 -4.89
C ARG A 116 -2.16 16.73 -5.41
N TYR A 117 -0.87 16.68 -5.16
CA TYR A 117 0.07 17.67 -5.66
C TYR A 117 0.08 17.71 -7.19
N LEU A 118 0.15 16.57 -7.83
CA LEU A 118 0.14 16.45 -9.28
C LEU A 118 -1.20 16.90 -9.89
N ASP A 119 -2.32 16.53 -9.27
CA ASP A 119 -3.65 16.91 -9.73
C ASP A 119 -3.89 18.43 -9.59
N SER A 120 -3.42 19.04 -8.50
CA SER A 120 -3.54 20.48 -8.28
C SER A 120 -2.77 21.31 -9.33
N ARG A 121 -1.65 20.78 -9.80
CA ARG A 121 -0.82 21.44 -10.84
C ARG A 121 -1.31 21.14 -12.25
N ARG A 122 -1.95 20.00 -12.46
CA ARG A 122 -2.46 19.56 -13.75
C ARG A 122 -3.60 20.44 -14.28
N GLY A 123 -4.44 20.98 -13.39
CA GLY A 123 -5.54 21.86 -13.75
C GLY A 123 -5.14 23.29 -14.11
N GLY A 124 -3.85 23.65 -13.97
CA GLY A 124 -3.33 24.98 -14.25
C GLY A 124 -3.05 25.24 -15.73
N SER A 125 -2.49 26.43 -16.00
CA SER A 125 -2.03 26.82 -17.34
C SER A 125 -0.87 25.92 -17.82
N ASP A 126 -0.55 25.98 -19.12
CA ASP A 126 0.57 25.24 -19.68
C ASP A 126 1.90 25.61 -19.01
N GLY A 127 2.06 26.88 -18.61
CA GLY A 127 3.22 27.34 -17.84
C GLY A 127 3.34 26.63 -16.48
N ASP A 128 2.23 26.45 -15.77
CA ASP A 128 2.20 25.72 -14.49
C ASP A 128 2.58 24.25 -14.63
N PHE A 129 2.15 23.62 -15.73
CA PHE A 129 2.53 22.26 -16.04
C PHE A 129 4.04 22.12 -16.31
N PHE A 130 4.64 23.03 -17.05
CA PHE A 130 6.09 23.06 -17.26
C PHE A 130 6.86 23.32 -15.97
N LEU A 131 6.37 24.20 -15.10
CA LEU A 131 6.96 24.42 -13.77
C LEU A 131 6.91 23.16 -12.92
N LEU A 132 5.83 22.40 -12.99
CA LEU A 132 5.71 21.13 -12.31
C LEU A 132 6.77 20.13 -12.79
N LEU A 133 6.92 19.96 -14.08
CA LEU A 133 7.94 19.07 -14.66
C LEU A 133 9.35 19.48 -14.26
N HIS A 134 9.61 20.79 -14.24
CA HIS A 134 10.89 21.35 -13.80
C HIS A 134 11.15 21.05 -12.31
N ASP A 135 10.16 21.24 -11.45
CA ASP A 135 10.28 20.99 -10.02
C ASP A 135 10.53 19.51 -9.72
N VAL A 136 9.82 18.61 -10.41
CA VAL A 136 10.07 17.17 -10.31
C VAL A 136 11.46 16.79 -10.80
N GLY A 137 11.87 17.35 -11.93
CA GLY A 137 13.23 17.11 -12.48
C GLY A 137 14.33 17.52 -11.50
N ASN A 138 14.18 18.67 -10.86
CA ASN A 138 15.17 19.16 -9.89
C ASN A 138 15.23 18.32 -8.60
N ARG A 139 14.13 17.70 -8.20
CA ARG A 139 14.09 16.85 -6.99
C ARG A 139 14.77 15.49 -7.20
N LEU A 140 14.93 15.06 -8.44
CA LEU A 140 15.54 13.77 -8.78
C LEU A 140 17.04 13.86 -9.06
N ILE A 141 17.57 15.06 -9.15
CA ILE A 141 19.00 15.36 -9.30
C ILE A 141 19.60 15.63 -7.94
#